data_b018c1727feec8065e58bac1143658fa
#
_entry.id   b018c1727feec8065e58bac1143658fa
#
_cell.length_a   1.000
_cell.length_b   1.000
_cell.length_c   1.000
_cell.angle_alpha   90.00
_cell.angle_beta   90.00
_cell.angle_gamma   90.00
#
_symmetry.space_group_name_H-M   'P 1'
#
loop_
_entity.id
_entity.type
_entity.pdbx_description
1 polymer ?
#
loop_
_entity_poly.entity_id
_entity_poly.type
_entity_poly.pdbx_seq_one_letter_code
_entity_poly.pdbx_strand_id
1 'polypeptide(L)'
;MLIITFLLLLYPILNLRFQKMDLHWYMRALEEVVIRVLFSAFSLKASRVEGLTGVWVGDKKLAAVGIRVSKWLTYHGLALNVSTDLSPFSRIIPCGIKDRGVGSIKELLRGSNKPSSISGYQYEDDGKLIDIAHESLLKEFCEVFQLELCHQSVSILRSLDR
;
A
#
# COMPACT_ATOMS: atom_id res chain seq x y z
N MET A 1 -23.43 15.02 0.28
CA MET A 1 -22.92 13.69 0.72
C MET A 1 -21.42 13.71 0.61
N LEU A 2 -20.71 13.71 1.73
CA LEU A 2 -19.24 13.70 1.75
C LEU A 2 -18.79 12.26 1.51
N ILE A 3 -18.22 11.98 0.35
CA ILE A 3 -17.61 10.67 0.05
C ILE A 3 -16.20 10.71 0.65
N ILE A 4 -16.00 10.05 1.78
CA ILE A 4 -14.69 9.91 2.40
C ILE A 4 -13.97 8.76 1.70
N THR A 5 -12.92 9.10 0.98
CA THR A 5 -12.08 8.14 0.26
C THR A 5 -10.79 7.92 1.02
N PHE A 6 -10.52 6.69 1.46
CA PHE A 6 -9.29 6.36 2.15
C PHE A 6 -8.33 5.62 1.21
N LEU A 7 -7.32 6.36 0.78
CA LEU A 7 -6.15 5.88 0.06
C LEU A 7 -4.94 5.96 1.01
N LEU A 8 -4.28 4.84 1.26
CA LEU A 8 -3.09 4.82 2.09
C LEU A 8 -1.84 4.97 1.23
N LEU A 9 -1.07 6.03 1.50
CA LEU A 9 0.17 6.33 0.80
C LEU A 9 1.37 6.02 1.70
N LEU A 10 2.37 5.35 1.14
CA LEU A 10 3.66 5.12 1.79
C LEU A 10 4.77 5.63 0.88
N TYR A 11 5.52 6.63 1.35
CA TYR A 11 6.65 7.24 0.63
C TYR A 11 7.96 7.01 1.38
N PRO A 12 8.60 5.85 1.27
CA PRO A 12 9.86 5.58 1.95
C PRO A 12 11.00 6.38 1.30
N ILE A 13 11.77 7.07 2.13
CA ILE A 13 13.02 7.72 1.72
C ILE A 13 14.16 6.87 2.27
N LEU A 14 14.71 6.00 1.43
CA LEU A 14 15.77 5.07 1.80
C LEU A 14 17.03 5.36 1.00
N ASN A 15 18.18 5.16 1.64
CA ASN A 15 19.45 5.11 0.93
C ASN A 15 19.76 3.64 0.57
N LEU A 16 19.54 3.28 -0.68
CA LEU A 16 19.72 1.90 -1.16
C LEU A 16 21.16 1.40 -1.10
N ARG A 17 22.14 2.29 -0.85
CA ARG A 17 23.54 1.86 -0.61
C ARG A 17 23.67 1.05 0.68
N PHE A 18 22.78 1.29 1.67
CA PHE A 18 22.74 0.55 2.92
C PHE A 18 21.83 -0.68 2.88
N GLN A 19 21.11 -0.86 1.76
CA GLN A 19 20.25 -2.01 1.51
C GLN A 19 20.80 -2.80 0.31
N LYS A 20 20.24 -2.60 -0.86
CA LYS A 20 20.68 -3.18 -2.12
C LYS A 20 20.56 -2.14 -3.23
N MET A 21 21.64 -1.87 -3.95
CA MET A 21 21.65 -0.96 -5.10
C MET A 21 21.02 -1.60 -6.34
N ASP A 22 19.74 -1.94 -6.23
CA ASP A 22 18.97 -2.62 -7.26
C ASP A 22 17.52 -2.09 -7.22
N LEU A 23 17.12 -1.33 -8.24
CA LEU A 23 15.79 -0.71 -8.31
C LEU A 23 14.69 -1.73 -8.57
N HIS A 24 15.01 -2.79 -9.30
CA HIS A 24 14.06 -3.86 -9.55
C HIS A 24 13.73 -4.61 -8.25
N TRP A 25 14.78 -4.95 -7.48
CA TRP A 25 14.61 -5.50 -6.16
C TRP A 25 13.78 -4.59 -5.25
N TYR A 26 14.09 -3.28 -5.21
CA TYR A 26 13.38 -2.33 -4.36
C TYR A 26 11.88 -2.27 -4.71
N MET A 27 11.56 -2.20 -5.99
CA MET A 27 10.17 -2.21 -6.45
C MET A 27 9.46 -3.50 -6.08
N ARG A 28 10.11 -4.66 -6.25
CA ARG A 28 9.59 -5.97 -5.85
C ARG A 28 9.43 -6.10 -4.34
N ALA A 29 10.32 -5.50 -3.55
CA ALA A 29 10.21 -5.45 -2.09
C ALA A 29 8.99 -4.63 -1.64
N LEU A 30 8.70 -3.48 -2.27
CA LEU A 30 7.48 -2.71 -2.00
C LEU A 30 6.20 -3.48 -2.33
N GLU A 31 6.19 -4.19 -3.45
CA GLU A 31 5.07 -5.08 -3.79
C GLU A 31 4.91 -6.21 -2.77
N GLU A 32 6.02 -6.78 -2.29
CA GLU A 32 6.02 -7.82 -1.26
C GLU A 32 5.39 -7.33 0.04
N VAL A 33 5.74 -6.11 0.48
CA VAL A 33 5.12 -5.48 1.65
C VAL A 33 3.59 -5.50 1.52
N VAL A 34 3.07 -5.03 0.40
CA VAL A 34 1.61 -4.99 0.18
C VAL A 34 0.99 -6.38 0.13
N ILE A 35 1.63 -7.34 -0.53
CA ILE A 35 1.14 -8.73 -0.59
C ILE A 35 1.01 -9.31 0.81
N ARG A 36 2.01 -9.09 1.68
CA ARG A 36 1.98 -9.54 3.08
C ARG A 36 0.89 -8.84 3.88
N VAL A 37 0.73 -7.53 3.74
CA VAL A 37 -0.36 -6.78 4.37
C VAL A 37 -1.73 -7.35 4.00
N LEU A 38 -1.98 -7.54 2.71
CA LEU A 38 -3.25 -8.07 2.23
C LEU A 38 -3.53 -9.48 2.75
N PHE A 39 -2.50 -10.30 2.90
CA PHE A 39 -2.63 -11.64 3.44
C PHE A 39 -2.77 -11.64 4.97
N SER A 40 -1.86 -10.98 5.70
CA SER A 40 -1.78 -11.04 7.16
C SER A 40 -2.95 -10.35 7.84
N ALA A 41 -3.34 -9.15 7.37
CA ALA A 41 -4.39 -8.36 7.99
C ALA A 41 -5.80 -8.67 7.45
N PHE A 42 -5.91 -9.08 6.17
CA PHE A 42 -7.21 -9.18 5.49
C PHE A 42 -7.51 -10.56 4.90
N SER A 43 -6.58 -11.52 5.02
CA SER A 43 -6.71 -12.86 4.41
C SER A 43 -7.01 -12.82 2.91
N LEU A 44 -6.55 -11.78 2.21
CA LEU A 44 -6.67 -11.62 0.78
C LEU A 44 -5.43 -12.16 0.08
N LYS A 45 -5.61 -13.12 -0.82
CA LYS A 45 -4.52 -13.69 -1.62
C LYS A 45 -4.20 -12.75 -2.78
N ALA A 46 -3.14 -11.97 -2.61
CA ALA A 46 -2.65 -11.04 -3.62
C ALA A 46 -1.44 -11.60 -4.36
N SER A 47 -1.21 -11.10 -5.57
CA SER A 47 -0.10 -11.53 -6.42
C SER A 47 0.44 -10.38 -7.27
N ARG A 48 1.61 -10.62 -7.83
CA ARG A 48 2.16 -9.83 -8.95
C ARG A 48 1.60 -10.36 -10.26
N VAL A 49 1.49 -9.49 -11.26
CA VAL A 49 1.17 -9.89 -12.63
C VAL A 49 2.39 -9.60 -13.49
N GLU A 50 2.80 -10.58 -14.29
CA GLU A 50 3.95 -10.44 -15.17
C GLU A 50 3.76 -9.28 -16.15
N GLY A 51 4.82 -8.47 -16.33
CA GLY A 51 4.78 -7.28 -17.17
C GLY A 51 4.03 -6.07 -16.59
N LEU A 52 3.37 -6.21 -15.44
CA LEU A 52 2.62 -5.14 -14.80
C LEU A 52 3.17 -4.82 -13.41
N THR A 53 3.31 -3.51 -13.12
CA THR A 53 3.73 -3.03 -11.79
C THR A 53 2.52 -2.87 -10.88
N GLY A 54 2.67 -3.27 -9.62
CA GLY A 54 1.67 -3.15 -8.58
C GLY A 54 1.21 -4.50 -8.03
N VAL A 55 0.19 -4.47 -7.17
CA VAL A 55 -0.32 -5.66 -6.48
C VAL A 55 -1.79 -5.88 -6.81
N TRP A 56 -2.13 -7.14 -7.09
CA TRP A 56 -3.41 -7.54 -7.65
C TRP A 56 -4.08 -8.64 -6.81
N VAL A 57 -5.40 -8.60 -6.74
CA VAL A 57 -6.24 -9.69 -6.25
C VAL A 57 -7.21 -10.08 -7.37
N GLY A 58 -6.98 -11.25 -7.97
CA GLY A 58 -7.65 -11.62 -9.20
C GLY A 58 -7.31 -10.66 -10.34
N ASP A 59 -8.32 -10.06 -10.94
CA ASP A 59 -8.23 -9.08 -12.03
C ASP A 59 -8.19 -7.61 -11.55
N LYS A 60 -8.26 -7.38 -10.23
CA LYS A 60 -8.33 -6.04 -9.63
C LYS A 60 -7.00 -5.58 -9.04
N LYS A 61 -6.53 -4.42 -9.45
CA LYS A 61 -5.35 -3.75 -8.90
C LYS A 61 -5.71 -3.05 -7.59
N LEU A 62 -5.10 -3.48 -6.49
CA LEU A 62 -5.31 -2.90 -5.16
C LEU A 62 -4.24 -1.89 -4.79
N ALA A 63 -3.01 -2.08 -5.28
CA ALA A 63 -1.96 -1.13 -5.02
C ALA A 63 -1.18 -0.77 -6.28
N ALA A 64 -0.88 0.51 -6.41
CA ALA A 64 0.04 1.07 -7.38
C ALA A 64 1.41 1.29 -6.72
N VAL A 65 2.48 0.99 -7.45
CA VAL A 65 3.85 1.25 -7.02
C VAL A 65 4.51 2.13 -8.07
N GLY A 66 5.12 3.23 -7.61
CA GLY A 66 5.88 4.14 -8.44
C GLY A 66 7.06 4.68 -7.68
N ILE A 67 8.27 4.54 -8.21
CA ILE A 67 9.49 4.94 -7.56
C ILE A 67 10.27 5.95 -8.40
N ARG A 68 10.97 6.83 -7.71
CA ARG A 68 12.02 7.68 -8.30
C ARG A 68 13.27 7.55 -7.43
N VAL A 69 14.42 7.54 -8.05
CA VAL A 69 15.70 7.40 -7.34
C VAL A 69 16.68 8.43 -7.87
N SER A 70 17.39 9.10 -6.95
CA SER A 70 18.50 9.99 -7.26
C SER A 70 19.67 9.66 -6.36
N LYS A 71 20.82 9.36 -6.94
CA LYS A 71 22.05 9.00 -6.18
C LYS A 71 21.82 7.90 -5.14
N TRP A 72 20.94 6.92 -5.47
CA TRP A 72 20.51 5.82 -4.63
C TRP A 72 19.61 6.21 -3.43
N LEU A 73 19.14 7.45 -3.37
CA LEU A 73 18.06 7.86 -2.48
C LEU A 73 16.72 7.68 -3.18
N THR A 74 15.78 7.02 -2.50
CA THR A 74 14.45 6.74 -3.05
C THR A 74 13.47 7.87 -2.74
N TYR A 75 12.51 8.06 -3.65
CA TYR A 75 11.38 8.98 -3.52
C TYR A 75 10.12 8.29 -4.03
N HIS A 76 8.94 8.79 -3.62
CA HIS A 76 7.65 8.16 -3.88
C HIS A 76 7.59 6.77 -3.22
N GLY A 77 6.74 5.89 -3.68
CA GLY A 77 6.55 4.59 -3.06
C GLY A 77 5.31 3.89 -3.59
N LEU A 78 4.32 3.70 -2.75
CA LEU A 78 3.11 2.98 -3.09
C LEU A 78 1.83 3.69 -2.62
N ALA A 79 0.73 3.34 -3.29
CA ALA A 79 -0.62 3.74 -2.95
C ALA A 79 -1.49 2.48 -2.84
N LEU A 80 -2.09 2.25 -1.67
CA LEU A 80 -2.97 1.11 -1.38
C LEU A 80 -4.41 1.60 -1.26
N ASN A 81 -5.30 1.04 -2.08
CA ASN A 81 -6.73 1.32 -2.04
C ASN A 81 -7.38 0.58 -0.87
N VAL A 82 -7.68 1.28 0.21
CA VAL A 82 -8.31 0.70 1.41
C VAL A 82 -9.83 0.73 1.28
N SER A 83 -10.44 1.93 1.29
CA SER A 83 -11.88 2.12 1.06
C SER A 83 -12.15 3.22 0.03
N THR A 84 -11.30 3.25 -1.00
CA THR A 84 -11.31 4.26 -2.05
C THR A 84 -12.59 4.19 -2.86
N ASP A 85 -13.23 5.33 -3.13
CA ASP A 85 -14.28 5.43 -4.14
C ASP A 85 -13.66 5.21 -5.52
N LEU A 86 -14.03 4.11 -6.14
CA LEU A 86 -13.51 3.69 -7.44
C LEU A 86 -14.35 4.23 -8.63
N SER A 87 -15.43 4.95 -8.37
CA SER A 87 -16.32 5.50 -9.41
C SER A 87 -15.57 6.34 -10.46
N PRO A 88 -14.58 7.19 -10.11
CA PRO A 88 -13.81 7.92 -11.09
C PRO A 88 -13.00 7.04 -12.04
N PHE A 89 -12.55 5.85 -11.56
CA PHE A 89 -11.75 4.93 -12.37
C PHE A 89 -12.57 4.22 -13.46
N SER A 90 -13.89 4.16 -13.33
CA SER A 90 -14.76 3.62 -14.39
C SER A 90 -14.75 4.46 -15.66
N ARG A 91 -14.32 5.73 -15.57
CA ARG A 91 -14.25 6.69 -16.68
C ARG A 91 -12.89 6.80 -17.33
N ILE A 92 -11.88 6.13 -16.79
CA ILE A 92 -10.51 6.13 -17.30
C ILE A 92 -10.04 4.68 -17.46
N ILE A 93 -9.14 4.46 -18.41
CA ILE A 93 -8.44 3.18 -18.56
C ILE A 93 -7.10 3.32 -17.86
N PRO A 94 -6.95 2.83 -16.60
CA PRO A 94 -5.70 3.00 -15.86
C PRO A 94 -4.56 2.29 -16.58
N CYS A 95 -3.49 3.02 -16.90
CA CYS A 95 -2.29 2.49 -17.55
C CYS A 95 -2.54 1.75 -18.89
N GLY A 96 -3.66 2.04 -19.59
CA GLY A 96 -3.99 1.42 -20.88
C GLY A 96 -4.41 -0.06 -20.80
N ILE A 97 -4.65 -0.61 -19.62
CA ILE A 97 -5.03 -2.01 -19.40
C ILE A 97 -6.55 -2.11 -19.48
N LYS A 98 -7.07 -2.62 -20.61
CA LYS A 98 -8.51 -2.69 -20.89
C LYS A 98 -9.23 -3.82 -20.15
N ASP A 99 -8.52 -4.89 -19.80
CA ASP A 99 -9.11 -6.14 -19.32
C ASP A 99 -9.00 -6.32 -17.81
N ARG A 100 -8.56 -5.28 -17.07
CA ARG A 100 -8.37 -5.34 -15.62
C ARG A 100 -8.87 -4.09 -14.93
N GLY A 101 -9.49 -4.28 -13.77
CA GLY A 101 -10.07 -3.21 -12.98
C GLY A 101 -9.14 -2.69 -11.87
N VAL A 102 -9.63 -1.66 -11.19
CA VAL A 102 -9.10 -1.20 -9.90
C VAL A 102 -10.04 -1.72 -8.82
N GLY A 103 -9.49 -2.16 -7.69
CA GLY A 103 -10.25 -2.62 -6.53
C GLY A 103 -9.78 -1.95 -5.24
N SER A 104 -10.56 -2.10 -4.18
CA SER A 104 -10.19 -1.71 -2.83
C SER A 104 -10.34 -2.88 -1.86
N ILE A 105 -9.66 -2.80 -0.71
CA ILE A 105 -9.78 -3.80 0.35
C ILE A 105 -11.24 -3.95 0.77
N LYS A 106 -11.92 -2.82 1.03
CA LYS A 106 -13.33 -2.81 1.45
C LYS A 106 -14.26 -3.50 0.45
N GLU A 107 -14.07 -3.23 -0.84
CA GLU A 107 -14.87 -3.84 -1.91
C GLU A 107 -14.71 -5.37 -1.92
N LEU A 108 -13.47 -5.87 -1.82
CA LEU A 108 -13.19 -7.30 -1.85
C LEU A 108 -13.70 -8.03 -0.60
N LEU A 109 -13.62 -7.38 0.57
CA LEU A 109 -14.16 -7.94 1.80
C LEU A 109 -15.68 -8.04 1.78
N ARG A 110 -16.37 -7.06 1.19
CA ARG A 110 -17.84 -7.09 0.98
C ARG A 110 -18.28 -8.15 -0.03
N GLY A 111 -17.49 -8.38 -1.07
CA GLY A 111 -17.79 -9.36 -2.12
C GLY A 111 -17.46 -10.81 -1.75
N SER A 112 -16.74 -11.03 -0.65
CA SER A 112 -16.46 -12.38 -0.15
C SER A 112 -17.56 -12.80 0.82
N ASN A 113 -18.13 -14.02 0.64
CA ASN A 113 -19.03 -14.66 1.61
C ASN A 113 -18.33 -15.00 2.95
N LYS A 114 -17.28 -14.29 3.32
CA LYS A 114 -16.61 -14.44 4.60
C LYS A 114 -17.41 -13.72 5.68
N PRO A 115 -17.36 -14.19 6.93
CA PRO A 115 -18.04 -13.51 8.03
C PRO A 115 -17.61 -12.03 8.06
N SER A 116 -18.56 -11.15 8.33
CA SER A 116 -18.41 -9.68 8.31
C SER A 116 -17.40 -9.12 9.32
N SER A 117 -16.63 -9.99 9.95
CA SER A 117 -15.58 -9.64 10.90
C SER A 117 -14.31 -10.46 10.64
N ILE A 118 -13.18 -9.80 10.41
CA ILE A 118 -11.84 -10.36 10.65
C ILE A 118 -11.41 -9.82 12.01
N SER A 119 -10.97 -10.70 12.91
CA SER A 119 -10.52 -10.31 14.26
C SER A 119 -11.54 -9.48 15.07
N GLY A 120 -12.87 -9.69 14.84
CA GLY A 120 -13.92 -9.01 15.60
C GLY A 120 -14.29 -7.59 15.11
N TYR A 121 -13.73 -7.14 13.98
CA TYR A 121 -14.04 -5.81 13.40
C TYR A 121 -15.06 -5.92 12.28
N GLN A 122 -16.05 -5.01 12.26
CA GLN A 122 -16.97 -4.85 11.14
C GLN A 122 -16.29 -4.04 10.03
N TYR A 123 -16.30 -4.54 8.79
CA TYR A 123 -15.68 -3.88 7.61
C TYR A 123 -16.36 -2.57 7.20
N GLU A 124 -17.40 -2.16 7.88
CA GLU A 124 -18.16 -0.96 7.55
C GLU A 124 -17.51 0.32 8.09
N ASP A 125 -16.66 0.21 9.13
CA ASP A 125 -15.91 1.33 9.70
C ASP A 125 -14.63 1.59 8.90
N ASP A 126 -14.68 2.58 8.04
CA ASP A 126 -13.55 2.98 7.20
C ASP A 126 -12.34 3.46 8.01
N GLY A 127 -12.57 4.09 9.17
CA GLY A 127 -11.50 4.52 10.06
C GLY A 127 -10.72 3.33 10.60
N LYS A 128 -11.40 2.34 11.13
CA LYS A 128 -10.75 1.12 11.63
C LYS A 128 -10.04 0.34 10.52
N LEU A 129 -10.63 0.30 9.33
CA LEU A 129 -10.03 -0.41 8.20
C LEU A 129 -8.70 0.24 7.78
N ILE A 130 -8.63 1.58 7.78
CA ILE A 130 -7.40 2.31 7.46
C ILE A 130 -6.35 2.13 8.56
N ASP A 131 -6.75 2.13 9.84
CA ASP A 131 -5.84 1.93 10.96
C ASP A 131 -5.17 0.55 10.90
N ILE A 132 -5.96 -0.50 10.68
CA ILE A 132 -5.45 -1.87 10.50
C ILE A 132 -4.49 -1.94 9.31
N ALA A 133 -4.86 -1.34 8.17
CA ALA A 133 -4.00 -1.31 6.99
C ALA A 133 -2.69 -0.56 7.25
N HIS A 134 -2.76 0.57 7.96
CA HIS A 134 -1.60 1.39 8.31
C HIS A 134 -0.64 0.66 9.24
N GLU A 135 -1.13 0.11 10.35
CA GLU A 135 -0.31 -0.63 11.31
C GLU A 135 0.36 -1.85 10.65
N SER A 136 -0.42 -2.62 9.87
CA SER A 136 0.10 -3.76 9.14
C SER A 136 1.14 -3.34 8.10
N LEU A 137 0.92 -2.22 7.41
CA LEU A 137 1.85 -1.71 6.39
C LEU A 137 3.20 -1.32 7.00
N LEU A 138 3.20 -0.64 8.14
CA LEU A 138 4.43 -0.30 8.86
C LEU A 138 5.17 -1.55 9.34
N LYS A 139 4.44 -2.50 9.91
CA LYS A 139 5.02 -3.77 10.38
C LYS A 139 5.68 -4.54 9.23
N GLU A 140 4.93 -4.82 8.16
CA GLU A 140 5.44 -5.62 7.03
C GLU A 140 6.55 -4.88 6.28
N PHE A 141 6.53 -3.54 6.26
CA PHE A 141 7.62 -2.74 5.70
C PHE A 141 8.91 -2.95 6.51
N CYS A 142 8.84 -2.87 7.83
CA CYS A 142 10.00 -3.13 8.70
C CYS A 142 10.55 -4.54 8.52
N GLU A 143 9.68 -5.54 8.45
CA GLU A 143 10.06 -6.94 8.24
C GLU A 143 10.76 -7.15 6.89
N VAL A 144 10.18 -6.65 5.80
CA VAL A 144 10.73 -6.85 4.44
C VAL A 144 12.07 -6.14 4.26
N PHE A 145 12.22 -4.93 4.82
CA PHE A 145 13.44 -4.13 4.69
C PHE A 145 14.42 -4.32 5.84
N GLN A 146 14.08 -5.15 6.85
CA GLN A 146 14.88 -5.41 8.05
C GLN A 146 15.25 -4.09 8.77
N LEU A 147 14.24 -3.27 9.03
CA LEU A 147 14.37 -1.96 9.65
C LEU A 147 13.63 -1.93 11.00
N GLU A 148 14.10 -1.04 11.88
CA GLU A 148 13.39 -0.67 13.10
C GLU A 148 12.88 0.76 12.98
N LEU A 149 11.62 1.00 13.37
CA LEU A 149 11.03 2.34 13.40
C LEU A 149 11.35 3.02 14.73
N CYS A 150 12.03 4.16 14.65
CA CYS A 150 12.20 5.07 15.76
C CYS A 150 11.28 6.29 15.56
N HIS A 151 10.34 6.52 16.49
CA HIS A 151 9.55 7.73 16.52
C HIS A 151 10.37 8.87 17.12
N GLN A 152 10.79 9.82 16.28
CA GLN A 152 11.38 11.08 16.75
C GLN A 152 10.32 12.19 16.68
N SER A 153 10.12 12.91 17.80
CA SER A 153 9.29 14.12 17.78
C SER A 153 9.99 15.24 17.00
N VAL A 154 9.22 15.98 16.21
CA VAL A 154 9.70 17.08 15.31
C VAL A 154 10.36 18.26 16.05
N SER A 155 10.50 18.23 17.37
CA SER A 155 11.11 19.27 18.20
C SER A 155 12.58 19.54 17.89
N ILE A 156 13.27 18.64 17.19
CA ILE A 156 14.72 18.75 16.89
C ILE A 156 14.99 19.68 15.69
N LEU A 157 14.04 19.93 14.80
CA LEU A 157 14.26 20.76 13.61
C LEU A 157 14.35 22.27 13.89
N ARG A 158 13.94 22.74 15.09
CA ARG A 158 14.04 24.16 15.47
C ARG A 158 15.42 24.59 15.99
N SER A 159 16.35 23.67 16.19
CA SER A 159 17.69 23.99 16.74
C SER A 159 18.78 24.15 15.67
N LEU A 160 18.46 24.01 14.39
CA LEU A 160 19.42 24.15 13.28
C LEU A 160 19.37 25.53 12.58
N ASP A 161 18.47 26.42 13.01
CA ASP A 161 18.34 27.79 12.47
C ASP A 161 19.03 28.82 13.36
N ARG A 162 20.19 28.51 13.94
CA ARG A 162 21.04 29.49 14.62
C ARG A 162 22.47 29.42 14.13
#